data_eb20b19d13689a5b0282ea2ad4683ef3
#
_entry.id   eb20b19d13689a5b0282ea2ad4683ef3
#
_cell.length_a   1.000
_cell.length_b   1.000
_cell.length_c   1.000
_cell.angle_alpha   90.00
_cell.angle_beta   90.00
_cell.angle_gamma   90.00
#
_symmetry.space_group_name_H-M   'P 1'
#
loop_
_entity.id
_entity.type
_entity.pdbx_description
1 polymer ?
#
loop_
_entity_poly.entity_id
_entity_poly.type
_entity_poly.pdbx_seq_one_letter_code
_entity_poly.pdbx_strand_id
1 'polypeptide(L)'
;RRFSEDAAIVGGPAFLEGKPVMVIGEQKGRNTKDNLKRNFGCPHPDGYRKAMRLMKMAEKFKMPIVTFVDTPGAYPGIGAEERHVAEAIAINIRDMSHLKVPIVTIVIGEGGSGGALGIAVADEVMILENGYYSVISPEGCAAILWKDRAAAPKAAEALKFSPDYLEKFGIV
;
A
#
# COMPACT_ATOMS: atom_id res chain seq x y z
N ARG A 1 4.17 20.41 -8.74
CA ARG A 1 3.78 20.85 -7.38
C ARG A 1 4.17 19.76 -6.39
N ARG A 2 4.82 20.12 -5.28
CA ARG A 2 5.20 19.16 -4.22
C ARG A 2 4.02 18.67 -3.36
N PHE A 3 2.87 19.35 -3.43
CA PHE A 3 1.69 19.06 -2.64
C PHE A 3 0.47 19.10 -3.57
N SER A 4 0.02 17.95 -3.96
CA SER A 4 -1.21 17.73 -4.71
C SER A 4 -2.09 16.76 -3.93
N GLU A 5 -3.36 16.75 -4.20
CA GLU A 5 -4.31 15.80 -3.62
C GLU A 5 -4.34 14.53 -4.46
N ASP A 6 -4.47 13.39 -3.80
CA ASP A 6 -4.72 12.11 -4.44
C ASP A 6 -5.88 11.41 -3.74
N ALA A 7 -6.91 11.11 -4.51
CA ALA A 7 -8.12 10.49 -3.99
C ALA A 7 -7.96 8.98 -3.69
N ALA A 8 -6.89 8.36 -4.19
CA ALA A 8 -6.56 6.97 -3.87
C ALA A 8 -5.99 6.79 -2.45
N ILE A 9 -5.45 7.85 -1.85
CA ILE A 9 -5.03 7.86 -0.44
C ILE A 9 -5.98 8.72 0.37
N VAL A 10 -6.54 8.16 1.42
CA VAL A 10 -7.33 8.87 2.44
C VAL A 10 -6.66 8.72 3.79
N GLY A 11 -6.83 9.71 4.67
CA GLY A 11 -6.29 9.61 6.02
C GLY A 11 -6.48 10.87 6.83
N GLY A 12 -6.30 10.71 8.13
CA GLY A 12 -6.40 11.77 9.11
C GLY A 12 -6.41 11.23 10.54
N PRO A 13 -6.41 12.13 11.54
CA PRO A 13 -6.54 11.73 12.93
C PRO A 13 -7.94 11.15 13.20
N ALA A 14 -7.98 10.14 14.04
CA ALA A 14 -9.18 9.46 14.49
C ALA A 14 -9.06 9.08 15.96
N PHE A 15 -10.10 8.47 16.52
CA PHE A 15 -10.07 7.89 17.85
C PHE A 15 -10.38 6.40 17.80
N LEU A 16 -9.56 5.59 18.43
CA LEU A 16 -9.77 4.18 18.65
C LEU A 16 -9.86 3.95 20.16
N GLU A 17 -11.05 3.56 20.64
CA GLU A 17 -11.32 3.39 22.08
C GLU A 17 -10.92 4.60 22.93
N GLY A 18 -11.21 5.80 22.44
CA GLY A 18 -10.89 7.07 23.12
C GLY A 18 -9.43 7.51 23.01
N LYS A 19 -8.55 6.73 22.37
CA LYS A 19 -7.14 7.08 22.15
C LYS A 19 -6.94 7.68 20.76
N PRO A 20 -6.21 8.80 20.62
CA PRO A 20 -5.94 9.39 19.32
C PRO A 20 -5.02 8.49 18.50
N VAL A 21 -5.37 8.26 17.24
CA VAL A 21 -4.59 7.48 16.27
C VAL A 21 -4.58 8.21 14.92
N MET A 22 -3.56 7.98 14.12
CA MET A 22 -3.53 8.39 12.72
C MET A 22 -3.95 7.21 11.85
N VAL A 23 -5.00 7.39 11.06
CA VAL A 23 -5.48 6.38 10.11
C VAL A 23 -5.15 6.82 8.71
N ILE A 24 -4.57 5.92 7.92
CA ILE A 24 -4.21 6.15 6.51
C ILE A 24 -4.63 4.92 5.73
N GLY A 25 -5.22 5.09 4.55
CA GLY A 25 -5.63 3.94 3.75
C GLY A 25 -5.61 4.21 2.26
N GLU A 26 -5.39 3.16 1.51
CA GLU A 26 -5.68 3.11 0.08
C GLU A 26 -7.16 2.84 -0.11
N GLN A 27 -7.77 3.59 -1.00
CA GLN A 27 -9.22 3.52 -1.17
C GLN A 27 -9.59 3.36 -2.64
N LYS A 28 -10.30 2.26 -2.93
CA LYS A 28 -11.02 2.03 -4.18
C LYS A 28 -12.37 2.73 -4.18
N GLY A 29 -12.98 2.86 -5.35
CA GLY A 29 -14.32 3.39 -5.49
C GLY A 29 -15.40 2.33 -5.27
N ARG A 30 -16.62 2.79 -4.99
CA ARG A 30 -17.82 1.94 -4.85
C ARG A 30 -18.54 1.68 -6.18
N ASN A 31 -18.19 2.41 -7.22
CA ASN A 31 -18.72 2.30 -8.57
C ASN A 31 -17.66 2.74 -9.58
N THR A 32 -17.92 2.55 -10.88
CA THR A 32 -16.96 2.86 -11.95
C THR A 32 -16.49 4.31 -11.92
N LYS A 33 -17.38 5.29 -11.71
CA LYS A 33 -17.04 6.71 -11.67
C LYS A 33 -16.12 7.04 -10.50
N ASP A 34 -16.38 6.46 -9.33
CA ASP A 34 -15.57 6.65 -8.14
C ASP A 34 -14.23 5.91 -8.26
N ASN A 35 -14.21 4.72 -8.87
CA ASN A 35 -12.97 4.01 -9.20
C ASN A 35 -12.07 4.82 -10.13
N LEU A 36 -12.61 5.41 -11.18
CA LEU A 36 -11.84 6.30 -12.08
C LEU A 36 -11.25 7.49 -11.32
N LYS A 37 -12.02 8.12 -10.42
CA LYS A 37 -11.54 9.22 -9.58
C LYS A 37 -10.41 8.82 -8.65
N ARG A 38 -10.42 7.57 -8.18
CA ARG A 38 -9.44 7.00 -7.23
C ARG A 38 -8.37 6.15 -7.92
N ASN A 39 -8.26 6.22 -9.25
CA ASN A 39 -7.32 5.45 -10.04
C ASN A 39 -7.37 3.94 -9.71
N PHE A 40 -8.56 3.39 -9.46
CA PHE A 40 -8.76 1.99 -9.04
C PHE A 40 -7.96 1.58 -7.78
N GLY A 41 -7.72 2.52 -6.89
CA GLY A 41 -6.90 2.33 -5.70
C GLY A 41 -5.39 2.40 -5.95
N CYS A 42 -4.95 2.82 -7.14
CA CYS A 42 -3.53 2.99 -7.48
C CYS A 42 -3.07 4.42 -7.16
N PRO A 43 -2.27 4.65 -6.11
CA PRO A 43 -1.85 5.99 -5.76
C PRO A 43 -0.83 6.57 -6.75
N HIS A 44 -0.97 7.86 -7.01
CA HIS A 44 0.07 8.69 -7.60
C HIS A 44 1.16 9.04 -6.57
N PRO A 45 2.32 9.58 -7.00
CA PRO A 45 3.38 10.04 -6.08
C PRO A 45 2.88 11.00 -5.00
N ASP A 46 1.86 11.81 -5.33
CA ASP A 46 1.27 12.77 -4.41
C ASP A 46 0.54 12.09 -3.25
N GLY A 47 -0.06 10.92 -3.48
CA GLY A 47 -0.70 10.09 -2.46
C GLY A 47 0.32 9.59 -1.44
N TYR A 48 1.44 9.04 -1.87
CA TYR A 48 2.53 8.60 -0.99
C TYR A 48 3.10 9.75 -0.17
N ARG A 49 3.32 10.91 -0.81
CA ARG A 49 3.76 12.13 -0.10
C ARG A 49 2.74 12.63 0.91
N LYS A 50 1.45 12.51 0.60
CA LYS A 50 0.35 12.80 1.54
C LYS A 50 0.39 11.86 2.75
N ALA A 51 0.50 10.55 2.50
CA ALA A 51 0.63 9.55 3.56
C ALA A 51 1.81 9.86 4.49
N MET A 52 2.98 10.14 3.95
CA MET A 52 4.17 10.47 4.76
C MET A 52 3.99 11.76 5.58
N ARG A 53 3.31 12.77 5.05
CA ARG A 53 2.99 13.98 5.83
C ARG A 53 2.10 13.68 7.04
N LEU A 54 1.12 12.79 6.87
CA LEU A 54 0.24 12.35 7.96
C LEU A 54 1.02 11.52 8.98
N MET A 55 1.93 10.63 8.53
CA MET A 55 2.79 9.84 9.41
C MET A 55 3.73 10.71 10.24
N LYS A 56 4.36 11.73 9.63
CA LYS A 56 5.20 12.71 10.37
C LYS A 56 4.38 13.57 11.33
N MET A 57 3.13 13.85 11.00
CA MET A 57 2.20 14.50 11.94
C MET A 57 1.88 13.58 13.12
N ALA A 58 1.62 12.31 12.87
CA ALA A 58 1.39 11.31 13.92
C ALA A 58 2.58 11.21 14.87
N GLU A 59 3.79 11.12 14.35
CA GLU A 59 5.02 11.11 15.16
C GLU A 59 5.14 12.36 16.03
N LYS A 60 4.93 13.55 15.44
CA LYS A 60 4.98 14.82 16.18
C LYS A 60 4.02 14.87 17.37
N PHE A 61 2.82 14.30 17.20
CA PHE A 61 1.79 14.27 18.25
C PHE A 61 1.76 12.97 19.04
N LYS A 62 2.74 12.07 18.83
CA LYS A 62 2.87 10.78 19.50
C LYS A 62 1.62 9.88 19.34
N MET A 63 0.99 9.94 18.18
CA MET A 63 -0.15 9.08 17.83
C MET A 63 0.34 7.81 17.16
N PRO A 64 -0.12 6.62 17.56
CA PRO A 64 0.05 5.40 16.77
C PRO A 64 -0.54 5.57 15.36
N ILE A 65 0.03 4.83 14.41
CA ILE A 65 -0.40 4.85 13.01
C ILE A 65 -1.05 3.52 12.69
N VAL A 66 -2.21 3.58 12.04
CA VAL A 66 -2.88 2.40 11.47
C VAL A 66 -2.99 2.62 9.96
N THR A 67 -2.47 1.69 9.17
CA THR A 67 -2.60 1.75 7.71
C THR A 67 -3.48 0.63 7.19
N PHE A 68 -4.33 0.95 6.22
CA PHE A 68 -5.16 -0.01 5.50
C PHE A 68 -4.71 -0.09 4.04
N VAL A 69 -4.31 -1.28 3.62
CA VAL A 69 -3.78 -1.54 2.27
C VAL A 69 -4.85 -2.20 1.41
N ASP A 70 -5.19 -1.55 0.30
CA ASP A 70 -6.06 -2.09 -0.74
C ASP A 70 -5.73 -1.48 -2.11
N THR A 71 -4.63 -1.91 -2.68
CA THR A 71 -4.14 -1.47 -3.99
C THR A 71 -3.59 -2.62 -4.83
N PRO A 72 -3.85 -2.67 -6.15
CA PRO A 72 -3.14 -3.57 -7.04
C PRO A 72 -1.69 -3.12 -7.31
N GLY A 73 -1.34 -1.87 -6.96
CA GLY A 73 -0.01 -1.29 -7.18
C GLY A 73 -0.05 0.23 -7.28
N ALA A 74 1.11 0.85 -7.43
CA ALA A 74 1.21 2.27 -7.72
C ALA A 74 0.68 2.59 -9.13
N TYR A 75 0.20 3.81 -9.35
CA TYR A 75 -0.28 4.24 -10.67
C TYR A 75 0.84 4.17 -11.73
N PRO A 76 0.67 3.41 -12.83
CA PRO A 76 1.74 3.11 -13.77
C PRO A 76 1.84 4.10 -14.95
N GLY A 77 1.18 5.27 -14.88
CA GLY A 77 1.13 6.22 -15.97
C GLY A 77 2.34 7.15 -16.05
N ILE A 78 2.58 7.72 -17.24
CA ILE A 78 3.69 8.65 -17.52
C ILE A 78 3.72 9.80 -16.49
N GLY A 79 2.57 10.38 -16.16
CA GLY A 79 2.49 11.45 -15.16
C GLY A 79 2.91 11.04 -13.74
N ALA A 80 2.92 9.76 -13.41
CA ALA A 80 3.48 9.26 -12.15
C ALA A 80 5.01 9.13 -12.26
N GLU A 81 5.52 8.66 -13.39
CA GLU A 81 6.98 8.61 -13.65
C GLU A 81 7.61 10.00 -13.65
N GLU A 82 7.00 10.96 -14.34
CA GLU A 82 7.45 12.37 -14.36
C GLU A 82 7.48 13.02 -12.97
N ARG A 83 6.65 12.54 -12.04
CA ARG A 83 6.58 13.02 -10.66
C ARG A 83 7.29 12.09 -9.68
N HIS A 84 8.11 11.16 -10.21
CA HIS A 84 8.99 10.28 -9.44
C HIS A 84 8.24 9.34 -8.47
N VAL A 85 7.37 8.47 -9.00
CA VAL A 85 6.60 7.51 -8.19
C VAL A 85 7.51 6.55 -7.42
N ALA A 86 8.55 6.03 -8.06
CA ALA A 86 9.52 5.13 -7.42
C ALA A 86 10.25 5.80 -6.25
N GLU A 87 10.68 7.07 -6.44
CA GLU A 87 11.31 7.85 -5.37
C GLU A 87 10.34 8.10 -4.22
N ALA A 88 9.08 8.45 -4.50
CA ALA A 88 8.08 8.70 -3.46
C ALA A 88 7.84 7.46 -2.59
N ILE A 89 7.76 6.27 -3.21
CA ILE A 89 7.65 4.99 -2.51
C ILE A 89 8.91 4.70 -1.70
N ALA A 90 10.08 4.83 -2.30
CA ALA A 90 11.38 4.56 -1.64
C ALA A 90 11.61 5.46 -0.42
N ILE A 91 11.27 6.74 -0.52
CA ILE A 91 11.31 7.68 0.61
C ILE A 91 10.37 7.24 1.73
N ASN A 92 9.14 6.83 1.39
CA ASN A 92 8.19 6.36 2.39
C ASN A 92 8.71 5.11 3.11
N ILE A 93 9.19 4.11 2.39
CA ILE A 93 9.77 2.89 2.97
C ILE A 93 10.90 3.23 3.95
N ARG A 94 11.83 4.07 3.52
CA ARG A 94 12.94 4.54 4.36
C ARG A 94 12.46 5.32 5.59
N ASP A 95 11.58 6.31 5.39
CA ASP A 95 11.17 7.21 6.46
C ASP A 95 10.26 6.49 7.47
N MET A 96 9.39 5.57 7.03
CA MET A 96 8.54 4.76 7.91
C MET A 96 9.39 3.93 8.89
N SER A 97 10.49 3.33 8.43
CA SER A 97 11.39 2.55 9.30
C SER A 97 12.10 3.37 10.39
N HIS A 98 12.00 4.69 10.34
CA HIS A 98 12.62 5.60 11.31
C HIS A 98 11.61 6.30 12.23
N LEU A 99 10.29 6.17 11.98
CA LEU A 99 9.26 6.78 12.81
C LEU A 99 9.31 6.23 14.24
N LYS A 100 9.08 7.12 15.21
CA LYS A 100 9.19 6.81 16.65
C LYS A 100 7.84 6.51 17.31
N VAL A 101 6.84 6.13 16.51
CA VAL A 101 5.50 5.74 16.97
C VAL A 101 5.16 4.37 16.41
N PRO A 102 4.36 3.56 17.11
CA PRO A 102 3.93 2.26 16.61
C PRO A 102 3.16 2.39 15.29
N ILE A 103 3.42 1.47 14.37
CA ILE A 103 2.74 1.36 13.10
C ILE A 103 2.13 -0.04 12.98
N VAL A 104 0.84 -0.10 12.73
CA VAL A 104 0.11 -1.35 12.43
C VAL A 104 -0.44 -1.25 11.02
N THR A 105 -0.14 -2.23 10.20
CA THR A 105 -0.65 -2.33 8.82
C THR A 105 -1.64 -3.47 8.69
N ILE A 106 -2.74 -3.24 8.00
CA ILE A 106 -3.75 -4.25 7.72
C ILE A 106 -3.99 -4.30 6.22
N VAL A 107 -3.66 -5.41 5.58
CA VAL A 107 -4.02 -5.67 4.17
C VAL A 107 -5.47 -6.14 4.14
N ILE A 108 -6.36 -5.28 3.66
CA ILE A 108 -7.80 -5.53 3.68
C ILE A 108 -8.35 -6.10 2.37
N GLY A 109 -7.52 -6.18 1.34
CA GLY A 109 -7.86 -6.69 0.03
C GLY A 109 -6.60 -6.95 -0.78
N GLU A 110 -6.31 -6.11 -1.75
CA GLU A 110 -5.13 -6.24 -2.59
C GLU A 110 -3.92 -5.54 -1.96
N GLY A 111 -2.84 -6.28 -1.75
CA GLY A 111 -1.54 -5.77 -1.32
C GLY A 111 -0.50 -5.91 -2.44
N GLY A 112 -0.57 -5.04 -3.45
CA GLY A 112 0.23 -5.15 -4.66
C GLY A 112 1.55 -4.36 -4.63
N SER A 113 2.68 -5.10 -4.69
CA SER A 113 4.00 -4.57 -5.01
C SER A 113 4.45 -3.37 -4.16
N GLY A 114 5.29 -2.50 -4.74
CA GLY A 114 5.73 -1.25 -4.11
C GLY A 114 4.60 -0.28 -3.80
N GLY A 115 3.47 -0.38 -4.51
CA GLY A 115 2.27 0.40 -4.23
C GLY A 115 1.76 0.18 -2.81
N ALA A 116 1.57 -1.07 -2.44
CA ALA A 116 1.21 -1.46 -1.07
C ALA A 116 2.33 -1.11 -0.08
N LEU A 117 3.57 -1.46 -0.40
CA LEU A 117 4.72 -1.28 0.50
C LEU A 117 4.98 0.19 0.85
N GLY A 118 4.59 1.12 -0.04
CA GLY A 118 4.72 2.56 0.17
C GLY A 118 3.97 3.11 1.39
N ILE A 119 3.05 2.33 1.99
CA ILE A 119 2.38 2.64 3.27
C ILE A 119 2.36 1.45 4.25
N ALA A 120 3.05 0.35 3.95
CA ALA A 120 2.91 -0.93 4.67
C ALA A 120 4.13 -1.33 5.51
N VAL A 121 5.16 -0.52 5.59
CA VAL A 121 6.29 -0.78 6.52
C VAL A 121 5.82 -0.52 7.95
N ALA A 122 5.77 -1.55 8.77
CA ALA A 122 5.11 -1.50 10.09
C ALA A 122 5.81 -2.37 11.12
N ASP A 123 5.48 -2.16 12.40
CA ASP A 123 5.90 -3.02 13.50
C ASP A 123 5.07 -4.31 13.52
N GLU A 124 3.82 -4.23 13.06
CA GLU A 124 2.90 -5.37 12.96
C GLU A 124 2.18 -5.30 11.60
N VAL A 125 2.16 -6.42 10.88
CA VAL A 125 1.45 -6.54 9.60
C VAL A 125 0.41 -7.63 9.71
N MET A 126 -0.83 -7.29 9.41
CA MET A 126 -1.97 -8.20 9.40
C MET A 126 -2.58 -8.27 8.01
N ILE A 127 -3.29 -9.35 7.72
CA ILE A 127 -4.01 -9.53 6.46
C ILE A 127 -5.39 -10.15 6.71
N LEU A 128 -6.40 -9.70 5.99
CA LEU A 128 -7.70 -10.36 6.02
C LEU A 128 -7.67 -11.68 5.25
N GLU A 129 -8.50 -12.64 5.65
CA GLU A 129 -8.58 -14.00 5.11
C GLU A 129 -8.65 -14.07 3.57
N ASN A 130 -9.31 -13.11 2.94
CA ASN A 130 -9.47 -13.06 1.48
C ASN A 130 -8.56 -12.01 0.81
N GLY A 131 -7.56 -11.49 1.53
CA GLY A 131 -6.57 -10.59 0.97
C GLY A 131 -5.42 -11.33 0.28
N TYR A 132 -4.58 -10.59 -0.40
CA TYR A 132 -3.27 -11.07 -0.84
C TYR A 132 -2.19 -10.01 -0.61
N TYR A 133 -0.95 -10.44 -0.43
CA TYR A 133 0.18 -9.53 -0.34
C TYR A 133 1.34 -10.09 -1.16
N SER A 134 1.73 -9.40 -2.21
CA SER A 134 2.72 -9.90 -3.18
C SER A 134 3.58 -8.79 -3.76
N VAL A 135 4.85 -9.11 -3.95
CA VAL A 135 5.82 -8.21 -4.60
C VAL A 135 5.51 -7.96 -6.08
N ILE A 136 4.81 -8.87 -6.74
CA ILE A 136 4.50 -8.83 -8.17
C ILE A 136 3.21 -9.59 -8.46
N SER A 137 2.50 -9.23 -9.53
CA SER A 137 1.37 -10.04 -10.00
C SER A 137 1.81 -11.36 -10.60
N PRO A 138 0.98 -12.43 -10.56
CA PRO A 138 1.28 -13.69 -11.22
C PRO A 138 1.62 -13.55 -12.70
N GLU A 139 0.91 -12.68 -13.42
CA GLU A 139 1.15 -12.41 -14.85
C GLU A 139 2.50 -11.73 -15.07
N GLY A 140 2.87 -10.78 -14.20
CA GLY A 140 4.17 -10.12 -14.22
C GLY A 140 5.30 -11.11 -13.92
N CYS A 141 5.14 -11.93 -12.90
CA CYS A 141 6.08 -12.99 -12.52
C CYS A 141 6.28 -13.99 -13.67
N ALA A 142 5.19 -14.47 -14.28
CA ALA A 142 5.22 -15.39 -15.41
C ALA A 142 5.95 -14.78 -16.62
N ALA A 143 5.66 -13.54 -16.94
CA ALA A 143 6.31 -12.84 -18.04
C ALA A 143 7.83 -12.70 -17.84
N ILE A 144 8.29 -12.46 -16.62
CA ILE A 144 9.72 -12.34 -16.31
C ILE A 144 10.42 -13.71 -16.32
N LEU A 145 9.88 -14.69 -15.58
CA LEU A 145 10.56 -15.96 -15.36
C LEU A 145 10.42 -16.93 -16.52
N TRP A 146 9.24 -17.00 -17.14
CA TRP A 146 8.98 -17.96 -18.22
C TRP A 146 8.80 -17.32 -19.59
N LYS A 147 8.85 -16.00 -19.69
CA LYS A 147 8.61 -15.24 -20.94
C LYS A 147 7.21 -15.51 -21.54
N ASP A 148 6.29 -16.02 -20.75
CA ASP A 148 4.94 -16.37 -21.14
C ASP A 148 3.93 -16.00 -20.04
N ARG A 149 3.04 -15.06 -20.33
CA ARG A 149 1.97 -14.64 -19.41
C ARG A 149 0.93 -15.72 -19.15
N ALA A 150 0.76 -16.68 -20.07
CA ALA A 150 -0.14 -17.81 -19.88
C ALA A 150 0.29 -18.73 -18.73
N ALA A 151 1.56 -18.66 -18.31
CA ALA A 151 2.07 -19.36 -17.14
C ALA A 151 1.68 -18.71 -15.78
N ALA A 152 0.79 -17.70 -15.77
CA ALA A 152 0.33 -17.05 -14.55
C ALA A 152 -0.21 -18.00 -13.47
N PRO A 153 -0.97 -19.08 -13.76
CA PRO A 153 -1.38 -20.03 -12.72
C PRO A 153 -0.20 -20.68 -12.00
N LYS A 154 0.84 -21.07 -12.75
CA LYS A 154 2.08 -21.62 -12.19
C LYS A 154 2.83 -20.61 -11.33
N ALA A 155 2.84 -19.34 -11.77
CA ALA A 155 3.43 -18.26 -11.00
C ALA A 155 2.67 -18.02 -9.69
N ALA A 156 1.34 -18.05 -9.72
CA ALA A 156 0.50 -17.89 -8.53
C ALA A 156 0.80 -18.95 -7.47
N GLU A 157 0.90 -20.21 -7.88
CA GLU A 157 1.29 -21.33 -7.00
C GLU A 157 2.68 -21.13 -6.38
N ALA A 158 3.64 -20.63 -7.16
CA ALA A 158 5.02 -20.43 -6.71
C ALA A 158 5.15 -19.22 -5.77
N LEU A 159 4.40 -18.14 -5.99
CA LEU A 159 4.46 -16.91 -5.19
C LEU A 159 3.92 -17.08 -3.78
N LYS A 160 2.96 -17.98 -3.55
CA LYS A 160 2.39 -18.27 -2.22
C LYS A 160 1.99 -17.02 -1.46
N PHE A 161 1.27 -16.13 -2.11
CA PHE A 161 0.93 -14.79 -1.63
C PHE A 161 -0.40 -14.71 -0.84
N SER A 162 -1.05 -15.86 -0.60
CA SER A 162 -2.28 -15.93 0.20
C SER A 162 -1.97 -15.87 1.71
N PRO A 163 -2.94 -15.46 2.54
CA PRO A 163 -2.74 -15.28 3.98
C PRO A 163 -2.14 -16.50 4.67
N ASP A 164 -2.63 -17.70 4.39
CA ASP A 164 -2.15 -18.96 4.99
C ASP A 164 -0.64 -19.19 4.80
N TYR A 165 -0.12 -18.83 3.62
CA TYR A 165 1.32 -18.94 3.35
C TYR A 165 2.10 -17.81 3.99
N LEU A 166 1.57 -16.58 3.96
CA LEU A 166 2.24 -15.41 4.51
C LEU A 166 2.37 -15.51 6.03
N GLU A 167 1.33 -15.97 6.72
CA GLU A 167 1.36 -16.29 8.15
C GLU A 167 2.39 -17.38 8.46
N LYS A 168 2.37 -18.49 7.71
CA LYS A 168 3.33 -19.59 7.86
C LYS A 168 4.78 -19.16 7.66
N PHE A 169 5.01 -18.14 6.83
CA PHE A 169 6.35 -17.59 6.59
C PHE A 169 6.73 -16.50 7.61
N GLY A 170 5.82 -16.11 8.50
CA GLY A 170 6.04 -15.03 9.47
C GLY A 170 6.14 -13.65 8.81
N ILE A 171 5.43 -13.44 7.71
CA ILE A 171 5.37 -12.16 7.00
C ILE A 171 4.21 -11.30 7.54
N VAL A 172 3.15 -11.95 7.98
CA VAL A 172 1.95 -11.36 8.59
C VAL A 172 1.60 -12.11 9.85
#